data_f979a6323c73593d7e66f9e059339f16
#
_entry.id   f979a6323c73593d7e66f9e059339f16
#
_cell.length_a   1.000
_cell.length_b   1.000
_cell.length_c   1.000
_cell.angle_alpha   90.00
_cell.angle_beta   90.00
_cell.angle_gamma   90.00
#
_symmetry.space_group_name_H-M   'P 1'
#
loop_
_entity.id
_entity.type
_entity.pdbx_description
1 polymer ?
#
loop_
_entity_poly.entity_id
_entity_poly.type
_entity_poly.pdbx_seq_one_letter_code
_entity_poly.pdbx_strand_id
1 'polypeptide(L)'
;MKKAAAFLLVGILILISLTACAAGGSAGQQVEQPVEQPASVPESEASQQPEKDADKDNQGVGVFDFDKKTVLLSSGYEMPILGLGTYSLDHDTCVNSVMALLENGGRLIDTAYMYGNEEAVGEGVRKGMEKYGIPREEIFVITKIYPNQFDDPEAAIDMALEKLDIGYIDMMLLHHPGTNDVKAYQAMEKYVGEGKIHSLGLSNWYVEELTEFLPQVTIKPALVQNEIHPYYQEQDVVPFIQANGIVVQCWYPLGGRGYTADLLGNETIQMIAKAHGVSAAQVILR
;
A
#
# COMPACT_ATOMS: atom_id res chain seq x y z
N MET A 1 37.44 32.75 -1.53
CA MET A 1 37.77 31.88 -0.39
C MET A 1 36.70 30.79 -0.35
N LYS A 2 37.09 29.57 -0.76
CA LYS A 2 36.17 28.40 -0.89
C LYS A 2 36.04 27.73 0.48
N LYS A 3 34.80 27.53 0.97
CA LYS A 3 34.53 26.67 2.13
C LYS A 3 34.04 25.32 1.62
N ALA A 4 34.82 24.29 1.92
CA ALA A 4 34.47 22.90 1.68
C ALA A 4 33.54 22.41 2.79
N ALA A 5 32.43 21.77 2.41
CA ALA A 5 31.56 21.06 3.33
C ALA A 5 32.02 19.59 3.41
N ALA A 6 32.29 19.13 4.63
CA ALA A 6 32.69 17.75 4.92
C ALA A 6 31.45 16.89 5.07
N PHE A 7 31.36 15.82 4.28
CA PHE A 7 30.40 14.73 4.47
C PHE A 7 30.94 13.76 5.52
N LEU A 8 30.14 13.54 6.58
CA LEU A 8 30.41 12.52 7.60
C LEU A 8 29.73 11.22 7.18
N LEU A 9 30.53 10.24 6.76
CA LEU A 9 30.08 8.86 6.54
C LEU A 9 30.12 8.13 7.89
N VAL A 10 28.96 7.71 8.38
CA VAL A 10 28.87 6.77 9.52
C VAL A 10 28.81 5.35 8.96
N GLY A 11 29.95 4.66 9.05
CA GLY A 11 30.06 3.24 8.73
C GLY A 11 29.64 2.40 9.92
N ILE A 12 28.64 1.54 9.74
CA ILE A 12 28.29 0.49 10.70
C ILE A 12 29.04 -0.79 10.32
N LEU A 13 29.99 -1.20 11.17
CA LEU A 13 30.67 -2.49 11.11
C LEU A 13 29.74 -3.58 11.66
N ILE A 14 29.38 -4.56 10.83
CA ILE A 14 28.73 -5.79 11.29
C ILE A 14 29.80 -6.89 11.33
N LEU A 15 30.14 -7.38 12.53
CA LEU A 15 30.95 -8.58 12.73
C LEU A 15 30.14 -9.82 12.38
N ILE A 16 30.60 -10.57 11.38
CA ILE A 16 30.08 -11.91 11.10
C ILE A 16 31.03 -12.93 11.74
N SER A 17 30.56 -13.68 12.74
CA SER A 17 31.24 -14.87 13.29
C SER A 17 30.90 -16.10 12.45
N LEU A 18 31.89 -16.59 11.71
CA LEU A 18 31.85 -17.93 11.09
C LEU A 18 32.04 -19.02 12.15
N THR A 19 31.11 -19.93 12.22
CA THR A 19 31.36 -21.24 12.85
C THR A 19 31.19 -22.32 11.77
N ALA A 20 32.30 -22.93 11.39
CA ALA A 20 32.36 -24.10 10.53
C ALA A 20 32.08 -25.37 11.32
N CYS A 21 31.22 -26.24 10.82
CA CYS A 21 31.23 -27.66 11.17
C CYS A 21 31.16 -28.51 9.90
N ALA A 22 32.22 -29.27 9.72
CA ALA A 22 32.35 -30.27 8.66
C ALA A 22 31.74 -31.61 9.12
N ALA A 23 31.23 -32.36 8.20
CA ALA A 23 31.50 -33.78 7.91
C ALA A 23 30.24 -34.56 7.48
N GLY A 24 30.40 -35.36 6.44
CA GLY A 24 29.78 -36.66 6.27
C GLY A 24 29.04 -36.85 4.95
N GLY A 25 29.76 -37.40 3.95
CA GLY A 25 29.21 -37.72 2.65
C GLY A 25 28.36 -39.00 2.65
N SER A 26 27.47 -39.12 1.67
CA SER A 26 27.05 -40.39 1.07
C SER A 26 26.54 -40.12 -0.34
N ALA A 27 27.13 -40.81 -1.30
CA ALA A 27 26.76 -40.81 -2.71
C ALA A 27 25.47 -41.64 -2.90
N GLY A 28 24.49 -41.03 -3.59
CA GLY A 28 23.30 -41.73 -4.06
C GLY A 28 23.10 -41.40 -5.55
N GLN A 29 23.09 -42.45 -6.34
CA GLN A 29 22.99 -42.44 -7.82
C GLN A 29 21.70 -41.76 -8.30
N GLN A 30 21.88 -40.89 -9.30
CA GLN A 30 20.76 -40.38 -10.11
C GLN A 30 20.34 -41.44 -11.12
N VAL A 31 19.03 -41.74 -11.11
CA VAL A 31 18.37 -42.51 -12.19
C VAL A 31 17.62 -41.46 -13.02
N GLU A 32 18.06 -41.27 -14.26
CA GLU A 32 17.34 -40.49 -15.28
C GLU A 32 16.06 -41.22 -15.69
N GLN A 33 14.92 -40.56 -15.60
CA GLN A 33 13.68 -40.97 -16.26
C GLN A 33 13.39 -40.00 -17.42
N PRO A 34 12.84 -40.49 -18.54
CA PRO A 34 12.60 -39.68 -19.74
C PRO A 34 11.38 -38.75 -19.54
N VAL A 35 11.52 -37.51 -19.98
CA VAL A 35 10.44 -36.51 -19.99
C VAL A 35 9.50 -36.84 -21.17
N GLU A 36 8.28 -37.25 -20.87
CA GLU A 36 7.17 -37.30 -21.84
C GLU A 36 6.60 -35.87 -22.04
N GLN A 37 6.46 -35.50 -23.33
CA GLN A 37 5.80 -34.26 -23.75
C GLN A 37 4.29 -34.37 -23.48
N PRO A 38 3.63 -33.34 -22.91
CA PRO A 38 2.17 -33.32 -22.80
C PRO A 38 1.50 -33.03 -24.15
N ALA A 39 0.51 -33.84 -24.44
CA ALA A 39 -0.34 -33.76 -25.62
C ALA A 39 -1.15 -32.45 -25.66
N SER A 40 -1.36 -31.92 -26.86
CA SER A 40 -2.21 -30.76 -27.16
C SER A 40 -3.66 -30.95 -26.69
N VAL A 41 -4.15 -30.01 -25.90
CA VAL A 41 -5.56 -29.90 -25.45
C VAL A 41 -6.32 -29.13 -26.54
N PRO A 42 -7.53 -29.58 -26.98
CA PRO A 42 -8.33 -28.87 -27.98
C PRO A 42 -8.93 -27.58 -27.39
N GLU A 43 -8.92 -26.51 -28.19
CA GLU A 43 -9.64 -25.25 -27.93
C GLU A 43 -11.13 -25.52 -27.66
N SER A 44 -11.62 -25.20 -26.50
CA SER A 44 -13.05 -25.15 -26.21
C SER A 44 -13.57 -23.75 -26.53
N GLU A 45 -14.62 -23.72 -27.35
CA GLU A 45 -15.39 -22.54 -27.74
C GLU A 45 -15.80 -21.72 -26.51
N ALA A 46 -15.36 -20.44 -26.47
CA ALA A 46 -15.78 -19.47 -25.47
C ALA A 46 -17.27 -19.12 -25.70
N SER A 47 -18.12 -19.55 -24.80
CA SER A 47 -19.51 -19.09 -24.70
C SER A 47 -19.55 -17.62 -24.35
N GLN A 48 -20.01 -16.78 -25.27
CA GLN A 48 -20.32 -15.37 -25.05
C GLN A 48 -21.50 -15.26 -24.07
N GLN A 49 -21.25 -14.78 -22.87
CA GLN A 49 -22.29 -14.25 -21.98
C GLN A 49 -22.57 -12.79 -22.34
N PRO A 50 -23.84 -12.33 -22.28
CA PRO A 50 -24.17 -10.96 -22.64
C PRO A 50 -23.62 -9.97 -21.60
N GLU A 51 -22.84 -9.01 -22.07
CA GLU A 51 -22.45 -7.83 -21.31
C GLU A 51 -23.71 -7.07 -20.84
N LYS A 52 -23.88 -6.99 -19.53
CA LYS A 52 -24.88 -6.10 -18.93
C LYS A 52 -24.30 -4.69 -18.87
N ASP A 53 -25.10 -3.72 -19.34
CA ASP A 53 -24.90 -2.28 -19.28
C ASP A 53 -24.65 -1.76 -17.82
N ALA A 54 -23.43 -1.92 -17.32
CA ALA A 54 -22.99 -1.37 -16.02
C ALA A 54 -21.92 -0.27 -16.19
N ASP A 55 -21.65 0.18 -17.43
CA ASP A 55 -20.40 0.88 -17.74
C ASP A 55 -20.57 2.38 -18.10
N LYS A 56 -21.64 3.04 -17.66
CA LYS A 56 -21.81 4.47 -17.95
C LYS A 56 -21.44 5.41 -16.81
N ASP A 57 -21.37 4.94 -15.56
CA ASP A 57 -21.11 5.80 -14.40
C ASP A 57 -19.64 5.72 -13.89
N ASN A 58 -18.78 4.88 -14.50
CA ASN A 58 -17.44 4.59 -13.98
C ASN A 58 -16.30 5.09 -14.89
N GLN A 59 -16.55 6.07 -15.74
CA GLN A 59 -15.51 6.59 -16.65
C GLN A 59 -14.39 7.27 -15.85
N GLY A 60 -13.24 6.61 -15.78
CA GLY A 60 -12.00 7.13 -15.17
C GLY A 60 -11.65 6.59 -13.79
N VAL A 61 -12.52 5.81 -13.12
CA VAL A 61 -12.19 5.17 -11.85
C VAL A 61 -11.05 4.15 -12.04
N GLY A 62 -10.01 4.24 -11.19
CA GLY A 62 -8.83 3.39 -11.26
C GLY A 62 -7.86 3.73 -12.40
N VAL A 63 -8.15 4.77 -13.19
CA VAL A 63 -7.22 5.27 -14.21
C VAL A 63 -6.17 6.16 -13.57
N PHE A 64 -4.90 5.82 -13.79
CA PHE A 64 -3.77 6.60 -13.29
C PHE A 64 -3.48 7.78 -14.22
N ASP A 65 -3.52 8.98 -13.67
CA ASP A 65 -3.06 10.20 -14.33
C ASP A 65 -1.60 10.48 -13.91
N PHE A 66 -0.66 10.10 -14.79
CA PHE A 66 0.77 10.26 -14.49
C PHE A 66 1.26 11.72 -14.61
N ASP A 67 0.53 12.58 -15.28
CA ASP A 67 0.85 14.01 -15.36
C ASP A 67 0.47 14.69 -14.04
N LYS A 68 -0.72 14.42 -13.52
CA LYS A 68 -1.17 14.88 -12.21
C LYS A 68 -0.55 14.07 -11.06
N LYS A 69 -0.10 12.83 -11.33
CA LYS A 69 0.38 11.86 -10.34
C LYS A 69 -0.72 11.45 -9.36
N THR A 70 -1.94 11.26 -9.87
CA THR A 70 -3.13 10.86 -9.09
C THR A 70 -3.84 9.67 -9.72
N VAL A 71 -4.72 9.06 -8.96
CA VAL A 71 -5.70 8.07 -9.40
C VAL A 71 -7.08 8.48 -8.91
N LEU A 72 -8.09 8.40 -9.78
CA LEU A 72 -9.48 8.66 -9.40
C LEU A 72 -10.06 7.45 -8.67
N LEU A 73 -10.51 7.65 -7.45
CA LEU A 73 -11.18 6.63 -6.63
C LEU A 73 -12.68 6.55 -6.97
N SER A 74 -13.31 5.41 -6.70
CA SER A 74 -14.77 5.24 -6.85
C SER A 74 -15.59 6.14 -5.91
N SER A 75 -14.97 6.69 -4.87
CA SER A 75 -15.55 7.72 -3.99
C SER A 75 -15.62 9.12 -4.62
N GLY A 76 -15.02 9.31 -5.80
CA GLY A 76 -14.93 10.59 -6.50
C GLY A 76 -13.75 11.48 -6.10
N TYR A 77 -12.92 11.04 -5.15
CA TYR A 77 -11.70 11.77 -4.76
C TYR A 77 -10.49 11.31 -5.57
N GLU A 78 -9.61 12.25 -5.90
CA GLU A 78 -8.29 11.95 -6.49
C GLU A 78 -7.28 11.66 -5.38
N MET A 79 -6.62 10.50 -5.44
CA MET A 79 -5.57 10.10 -4.50
C MET A 79 -4.20 10.17 -5.16
N PRO A 80 -3.17 10.75 -4.52
CA PRO A 80 -1.80 10.70 -5.04
C PRO A 80 -1.30 9.25 -5.18
N ILE A 81 -0.56 8.95 -6.25
CA ILE A 81 -0.09 7.58 -6.55
C ILE A 81 1.14 7.15 -5.76
N LEU A 82 1.84 8.09 -5.13
CA LEU A 82 3.02 7.84 -4.32
C LEU A 82 2.90 8.53 -2.96
N GLY A 83 3.13 7.79 -1.89
CA GLY A 83 3.00 8.27 -0.52
C GLY A 83 4.12 7.83 0.41
N LEU A 84 4.07 8.39 1.62
CA LEU A 84 4.92 8.05 2.74
C LEU A 84 4.17 7.10 3.68
N GLY A 85 4.69 5.88 3.88
CA GLY A 85 4.27 5.00 4.96
C GLY A 85 5.01 5.33 6.26
N THR A 86 4.28 5.40 7.36
CA THR A 86 4.83 5.79 8.68
C THR A 86 5.10 4.62 9.62
N TYR A 87 4.91 3.38 9.16
CA TYR A 87 5.14 2.20 9.99
C TYR A 87 6.54 2.17 10.62
N SER A 88 6.60 1.95 11.92
CA SER A 88 7.84 1.89 12.73
C SER A 88 8.62 3.20 12.84
N LEU A 89 8.04 4.33 12.49
CA LEU A 89 8.64 5.62 12.80
C LEU A 89 8.27 6.02 14.22
N ASP A 90 9.28 6.43 15.01
CA ASP A 90 9.04 7.12 16.27
C ASP A 90 8.44 8.52 16.02
N HIS A 91 8.00 9.18 17.08
CA HIS A 91 7.30 10.46 17.00
C HIS A 91 8.08 11.52 16.19
N ASP A 92 9.32 11.80 16.59
CA ASP A 92 10.10 12.88 15.98
C ASP A 92 10.50 12.55 14.53
N THR A 93 10.85 11.29 14.28
CA THR A 93 11.13 10.80 12.92
C THR A 93 9.88 10.90 12.05
N CYS A 94 8.71 10.57 12.59
CA CYS A 94 7.44 10.65 11.87
C CYS A 94 7.11 12.11 11.50
N VAL A 95 7.12 13.04 12.47
CA VAL A 95 6.90 14.47 12.22
C VAL A 95 7.85 15.00 11.15
N ASN A 96 9.15 14.73 11.29
CA ASN A 96 10.16 15.20 10.34
C ASN A 96 9.98 14.59 8.95
N SER A 97 9.58 13.31 8.85
CA SER A 97 9.34 12.63 7.57
C SER A 97 8.13 13.20 6.84
N VAL A 98 7.04 13.46 7.57
CA VAL A 98 5.84 14.12 7.02
C VAL A 98 6.18 15.53 6.54
N MET A 99 6.90 16.31 7.34
CA MET A 99 7.37 17.64 6.95
C MET A 99 8.22 17.61 5.68
N ALA A 100 9.19 16.68 5.61
CA ALA A 100 10.05 16.51 4.44
C ALA A 100 9.26 16.07 3.19
N LEU A 101 8.28 15.17 3.34
CA LEU A 101 7.38 14.80 2.25
C LEU A 101 6.67 16.03 1.67
N LEU A 102 6.03 16.83 2.53
CA LEU A 102 5.25 18.01 2.13
C LEU A 102 6.14 19.09 1.51
N GLU A 103 7.33 19.32 2.05
CA GLU A 103 8.34 20.25 1.48
C GLU A 103 8.73 19.88 0.06
N ASN A 104 8.84 18.58 -0.24
CA ASN A 104 9.24 18.06 -1.55
C ASN A 104 8.06 17.79 -2.50
N GLY A 105 6.86 18.27 -2.18
CA GLY A 105 5.69 18.19 -3.04
C GLY A 105 4.92 16.87 -2.95
N GLY A 106 5.28 15.96 -2.03
CA GLY A 106 4.47 14.77 -1.72
C GLY A 106 3.19 15.18 -0.99
N ARG A 107 2.12 14.37 -1.15
CA ARG A 107 0.78 14.72 -0.62
C ARG A 107 0.02 13.54 -0.01
N LEU A 108 0.55 12.32 -0.08
CA LEU A 108 -0.07 11.11 0.50
C LEU A 108 0.72 10.61 1.70
N ILE A 109 0.03 10.45 2.83
CA ILE A 109 0.60 9.92 4.08
C ILE A 109 -0.25 8.73 4.52
N ASP A 110 0.39 7.61 4.78
CA ASP A 110 -0.23 6.37 5.26
C ASP A 110 0.22 6.06 6.68
N THR A 111 -0.74 6.00 7.59
CA THR A 111 -0.56 5.59 8.98
C THR A 111 -1.58 4.54 9.39
N ALA A 112 -1.62 4.16 10.65
CA ALA A 112 -2.61 3.26 11.25
C ALA A 112 -2.60 3.36 12.79
N TYR A 113 -3.73 3.00 13.41
CA TYR A 113 -3.81 2.82 14.87
C TYR A 113 -2.66 1.98 15.44
N MET A 114 -2.36 0.83 14.80
CA MET A 114 -1.30 -0.09 15.24
C MET A 114 0.12 0.45 15.12
N TYR A 115 0.33 1.55 14.39
CA TYR A 115 1.66 2.17 14.29
C TYR A 115 1.97 3.04 15.51
N GLY A 116 0.94 3.48 16.25
CA GLY A 116 1.08 4.28 17.46
C GLY A 116 1.59 5.69 17.21
N ASN A 117 1.50 6.20 15.98
CA ASN A 117 2.07 7.50 15.59
C ASN A 117 1.09 8.43 14.86
N GLU A 118 -0.22 8.21 14.98
CA GLU A 118 -1.25 9.07 14.38
C GLU A 118 -1.13 10.53 14.87
N GLU A 119 -0.83 10.75 16.16
CA GLU A 119 -0.60 12.10 16.70
C GLU A 119 0.58 12.81 16.04
N ALA A 120 1.68 12.08 15.81
CA ALA A 120 2.87 12.59 15.13
C ALA A 120 2.58 12.91 13.64
N VAL A 121 1.78 12.08 12.97
CA VAL A 121 1.30 12.36 11.60
C VAL A 121 0.49 13.66 11.59
N GLY A 122 -0.48 13.79 12.48
CA GLY A 122 -1.30 15.00 12.59
C GLY A 122 -0.47 16.25 12.87
N GLU A 123 0.50 16.16 13.78
CA GLU A 123 1.43 17.25 14.07
C GLU A 123 2.25 17.63 12.84
N GLY A 124 2.82 16.64 12.13
CA GLY A 124 3.59 16.86 10.92
C GLY A 124 2.77 17.53 9.80
N VAL A 125 1.51 17.10 9.63
CA VAL A 125 0.57 17.70 8.68
C VAL A 125 0.29 19.15 9.03
N ARG A 126 -0.12 19.46 10.27
CA ARG A 126 -0.43 20.83 10.71
C ARG A 126 0.78 21.76 10.56
N LYS A 127 1.96 21.32 11.00
CA LYS A 127 3.21 22.08 10.84
C LYS A 127 3.58 22.30 9.36
N GLY A 128 3.36 21.29 8.52
CA GLY A 128 3.63 21.39 7.08
C GLY A 128 2.68 22.37 6.39
N MET A 129 1.38 22.31 6.70
CA MET A 129 0.38 23.25 6.22
C MET A 129 0.76 24.69 6.58
N GLU A 130 1.09 24.95 7.85
CA GLU A 130 1.49 26.28 8.32
C GLU A 130 2.79 26.76 7.65
N LYS A 131 3.83 25.92 7.63
CA LYS A 131 5.16 26.32 7.17
C LYS A 131 5.23 26.53 5.66
N TYR A 132 4.55 25.69 4.89
CA TYR A 132 4.65 25.67 3.43
C TYR A 132 3.43 26.28 2.72
N GLY A 133 2.40 26.71 3.49
CA GLY A 133 1.17 27.29 2.93
C GLY A 133 0.35 26.30 2.14
N ILE A 134 0.36 25.02 2.53
CA ILE A 134 -0.37 23.94 1.84
C ILE A 134 -1.78 23.87 2.42
N PRO A 135 -2.84 24.00 1.62
CA PRO A 135 -4.20 23.81 2.10
C PRO A 135 -4.48 22.35 2.46
N ARG A 136 -5.36 22.11 3.44
CA ARG A 136 -5.67 20.74 3.94
C ARG A 136 -6.16 19.81 2.83
N GLU A 137 -6.95 20.32 1.92
CA GLU A 137 -7.54 19.61 0.79
C GLU A 137 -6.52 19.09 -0.24
N GLU A 138 -5.29 19.58 -0.21
CA GLU A 138 -4.21 19.04 -1.04
C GLU A 138 -3.52 17.83 -0.40
N ILE A 139 -3.76 17.55 0.89
CA ILE A 139 -3.08 16.47 1.62
C ILE A 139 -4.04 15.30 1.78
N PHE A 140 -3.60 14.12 1.40
CA PHE A 140 -4.37 12.88 1.51
C PHE A 140 -3.80 12.01 2.64
N VAL A 141 -4.57 11.79 3.70
CA VAL A 141 -4.15 11.01 4.87
C VAL A 141 -4.97 9.73 4.94
N ILE A 142 -4.27 8.59 4.96
CA ILE A 142 -4.85 7.27 5.19
C ILE A 142 -4.53 6.85 6.62
N THR A 143 -5.54 6.39 7.35
CA THR A 143 -5.36 5.64 8.61
C THR A 143 -6.19 4.37 8.61
N LYS A 144 -5.98 3.51 9.61
CA LYS A 144 -6.57 2.16 9.65
C LYS A 144 -7.00 1.82 11.07
N ILE A 145 -8.20 1.25 11.22
CA ILE A 145 -8.62 0.59 12.46
C ILE A 145 -8.25 -0.89 12.42
N TYR A 146 -7.95 -1.47 13.58
CA TYR A 146 -7.42 -2.84 13.71
C TYR A 146 -8.50 -3.79 14.28
N PRO A 147 -8.46 -5.10 14.02
CA PRO A 147 -9.50 -6.05 14.47
C PRO A 147 -9.86 -6.00 15.95
N ASN A 148 -8.93 -5.65 16.84
CA ASN A 148 -9.22 -5.47 18.27
C ASN A 148 -10.10 -4.24 18.61
N GLN A 149 -10.43 -3.42 17.62
CA GLN A 149 -11.29 -2.24 17.74
C GLN A 149 -12.68 -2.45 17.10
N PHE A 150 -12.91 -3.57 16.42
CA PHE A 150 -14.16 -3.81 15.67
C PHE A 150 -15.39 -4.04 16.56
N ASP A 151 -15.20 -4.27 17.85
CA ASP A 151 -16.31 -4.36 18.81
C ASP A 151 -16.92 -2.99 19.14
N ASP A 152 -16.10 -1.93 19.12
CA ASP A 152 -16.51 -0.54 19.32
C ASP A 152 -15.89 0.37 18.24
N PRO A 153 -16.34 0.24 16.99
CA PRO A 153 -15.70 0.92 15.87
C PRO A 153 -15.92 2.44 15.88
N GLU A 154 -17.03 2.94 16.43
CA GLU A 154 -17.28 4.38 16.53
C GLU A 154 -16.25 5.04 17.46
N ALA A 155 -15.97 4.44 18.62
CA ALA A 155 -14.93 4.94 19.53
C ALA A 155 -13.53 4.89 18.88
N ALA A 156 -13.25 3.86 18.07
CA ALA A 156 -12.00 3.75 17.33
C ALA A 156 -11.83 4.86 16.28
N ILE A 157 -12.89 5.17 15.54
CA ILE A 157 -12.90 6.24 14.53
C ILE A 157 -12.74 7.62 15.19
N ASP A 158 -13.50 7.88 16.29
CA ASP A 158 -13.40 9.14 17.03
C ASP A 158 -11.99 9.34 17.59
N MET A 159 -11.36 8.27 18.11
CA MET A 159 -9.98 8.30 18.58
C MET A 159 -8.98 8.64 17.46
N ALA A 160 -9.16 8.08 16.26
CA ALA A 160 -8.31 8.38 15.10
C ALA A 160 -8.46 9.85 14.67
N LEU A 161 -9.70 10.36 14.63
CA LEU A 161 -9.98 11.76 14.32
C LEU A 161 -9.35 12.71 15.37
N GLU A 162 -9.46 12.39 16.67
CA GLU A 162 -8.86 13.15 17.75
C GLU A 162 -7.34 13.18 17.67
N LYS A 163 -6.69 12.01 17.47
CA LYS A 163 -5.23 11.92 17.39
C LYS A 163 -4.66 12.63 16.19
N LEU A 164 -5.26 12.46 15.03
CA LEU A 164 -4.81 13.13 13.81
C LEU A 164 -5.04 14.65 13.91
N ASP A 165 -6.18 15.09 14.43
CA ASP A 165 -6.55 16.51 14.60
C ASP A 165 -6.30 17.35 13.34
N ILE A 166 -6.79 16.85 12.18
CA ILE A 166 -6.62 17.48 10.86
C ILE A 166 -7.94 17.76 10.14
N GLY A 167 -9.05 17.75 10.91
CA GLY A 167 -10.40 18.08 10.48
C GLY A 167 -11.20 16.88 9.95
N TYR A 168 -10.66 16.11 9.04
CA TYR A 168 -11.27 14.90 8.46
C TYR A 168 -10.18 13.90 8.05
N ILE A 169 -10.59 12.66 7.78
CA ILE A 169 -9.73 11.59 7.27
C ILE A 169 -10.05 11.38 5.79
N ASP A 170 -9.05 11.44 4.91
CA ASP A 170 -9.27 11.26 3.46
C ASP A 170 -9.63 9.81 3.14
N MET A 171 -8.99 8.85 3.80
CA MET A 171 -9.33 7.45 3.65
C MET A 171 -9.12 6.67 4.96
N MET A 172 -10.11 5.85 5.32
CA MET A 172 -9.98 4.91 6.42
C MET A 172 -10.09 3.48 5.92
N LEU A 173 -9.17 2.62 6.40
CA LEU A 173 -9.15 1.20 6.04
C LEU A 173 -9.48 0.32 7.25
N LEU A 174 -10.11 -0.83 6.99
CA LEU A 174 -9.96 -1.96 7.89
C LEU A 174 -8.58 -2.57 7.66
N HIS A 175 -7.75 -2.67 8.72
CA HIS A 175 -6.33 -3.03 8.59
C HIS A 175 -6.12 -4.52 8.24
N HIS A 176 -7.00 -5.38 8.72
CA HIS A 176 -7.06 -6.82 8.43
C HIS A 176 -8.52 -7.30 8.50
N PRO A 177 -8.85 -8.44 7.86
CA PRO A 177 -10.11 -9.13 8.15
C PRO A 177 -10.18 -9.53 9.61
N GLY A 178 -11.38 -9.61 10.17
CA GLY A 178 -11.57 -10.01 11.56
C GLY A 178 -13.03 -10.16 11.96
N THR A 179 -13.27 -10.68 13.14
CA THR A 179 -14.62 -10.74 13.70
C THR A 179 -15.22 -9.33 13.77
N ASN A 180 -16.47 -9.16 13.33
CA ASN A 180 -17.19 -7.88 13.30
C ASN A 180 -16.64 -6.83 12.29
N ASP A 181 -15.87 -7.25 11.29
CA ASP A 181 -15.35 -6.36 10.24
C ASP A 181 -16.46 -5.67 9.44
N VAL A 182 -17.54 -6.37 9.07
CA VAL A 182 -18.72 -5.75 8.43
C VAL A 182 -19.35 -4.68 9.34
N LYS A 183 -19.52 -4.95 10.64
CA LYS A 183 -20.01 -3.96 11.61
C LYS A 183 -19.09 -2.73 11.68
N ALA A 184 -17.79 -2.97 11.71
CA ALA A 184 -16.80 -1.89 11.75
C ALA A 184 -16.84 -1.06 10.46
N TYR A 185 -16.96 -1.69 9.31
CA TYR A 185 -17.08 -1.00 8.03
C TYR A 185 -18.37 -0.18 7.93
N GLN A 186 -19.51 -0.73 8.39
CA GLN A 186 -20.79 -0.02 8.42
C GLN A 186 -20.74 1.22 9.35
N ALA A 187 -19.99 1.16 10.45
CA ALA A 187 -19.71 2.36 11.23
C ALA A 187 -18.90 3.40 10.43
N MET A 188 -17.88 2.97 9.68
CA MET A 188 -17.13 3.87 8.79
C MET A 188 -18.03 4.50 7.71
N GLU A 189 -18.99 3.75 7.13
CA GLU A 189 -19.97 4.26 6.17
C GLU A 189 -20.81 5.41 6.75
N LYS A 190 -21.19 5.33 8.03
CA LYS A 190 -21.90 6.40 8.74
C LYS A 190 -21.04 7.68 8.80
N TYR A 191 -19.74 7.55 9.12
CA TYR A 191 -18.83 8.69 9.19
C TYR A 191 -18.53 9.30 7.80
N VAL A 192 -18.65 8.52 6.73
CA VAL A 192 -18.67 9.08 5.37
C VAL A 192 -19.90 9.96 5.17
N GLY A 193 -21.08 9.50 5.57
CA GLY A 193 -22.32 10.29 5.53
C GLY A 193 -22.25 11.58 6.35
N GLU A 194 -21.42 11.62 7.40
CA GLU A 194 -21.17 12.80 8.22
C GLU A 194 -20.06 13.71 7.65
N GLY A 195 -19.37 13.32 6.58
CA GLY A 195 -18.28 14.06 6.00
C GLY A 195 -16.98 14.05 6.82
N LYS A 196 -16.87 13.16 7.81
CA LYS A 196 -15.68 12.99 8.66
C LYS A 196 -14.63 12.06 8.03
N ILE A 197 -15.07 11.18 7.14
CA ILE A 197 -14.23 10.30 6.31
C ILE A 197 -14.67 10.50 4.86
N HIS A 198 -13.72 10.62 3.92
CA HIS A 198 -14.03 10.83 2.52
C HIS A 198 -14.10 9.53 1.72
N SER A 199 -13.22 8.58 2.00
CA SER A 199 -13.14 7.30 1.28
C SER A 199 -12.93 6.14 2.22
N LEU A 200 -13.40 4.96 1.83
CA LEU A 200 -13.25 3.71 2.57
C LEU A 200 -12.42 2.71 1.78
N GLY A 201 -11.69 1.87 2.50
CA GLY A 201 -10.92 0.79 1.90
C GLY A 201 -10.62 -0.34 2.87
N LEU A 202 -9.86 -1.30 2.37
CA LEU A 202 -9.48 -2.51 3.08
C LEU A 202 -7.96 -2.70 2.98
N SER A 203 -7.37 -3.46 3.91
CA SER A 203 -5.96 -3.82 3.86
C SER A 203 -5.77 -5.28 4.25
N ASN A 204 -4.97 -6.02 3.50
CA ASN A 204 -4.74 -7.45 3.67
C ASN A 204 -6.01 -8.30 3.43
N TRP A 205 -6.83 -7.92 2.45
CA TRP A 205 -7.96 -8.70 1.97
C TRP A 205 -7.61 -9.41 0.66
N TYR A 206 -8.02 -10.67 0.56
CA TYR A 206 -7.78 -11.56 -0.57
C TYR A 206 -9.10 -11.98 -1.23
N VAL A 207 -9.05 -12.84 -2.25
CA VAL A 207 -10.23 -13.17 -3.06
C VAL A 207 -11.39 -13.74 -2.24
N GLU A 208 -11.08 -14.64 -1.29
CA GLU A 208 -12.10 -15.29 -0.46
C GLU A 208 -12.80 -14.27 0.44
N GLU A 209 -12.05 -13.51 1.21
CA GLU A 209 -12.57 -12.49 2.12
C GLU A 209 -13.34 -11.40 1.36
N LEU A 210 -12.81 -10.93 0.22
CA LEU A 210 -13.50 -9.93 -0.60
C LEU A 210 -14.82 -10.46 -1.17
N THR A 211 -14.86 -11.73 -1.61
CA THR A 211 -16.08 -12.34 -2.16
C THR A 211 -17.19 -12.41 -1.11
N GLU A 212 -16.85 -12.70 0.14
CA GLU A 212 -17.80 -12.77 1.24
C GLU A 212 -18.19 -11.38 1.74
N PHE A 213 -17.27 -10.43 1.76
CA PHE A 213 -17.44 -9.10 2.36
C PHE A 213 -18.22 -8.12 1.47
N LEU A 214 -17.88 -8.02 0.18
CA LEU A 214 -18.41 -6.99 -0.72
C LEU A 214 -19.96 -6.98 -0.81
N PRO A 215 -20.67 -8.12 -0.78
CA PRO A 215 -22.15 -8.11 -0.79
C PRO A 215 -22.79 -7.56 0.51
N GLN A 216 -22.04 -7.40 1.60
CA GLN A 216 -22.56 -7.03 2.92
C GLN A 216 -22.41 -5.54 3.25
N VAL A 217 -21.79 -4.75 2.36
CA VAL A 217 -21.51 -3.32 2.56
C VAL A 217 -22.27 -2.48 1.52
N THR A 218 -22.59 -1.24 1.89
CA THR A 218 -23.33 -0.31 1.04
C THR A 218 -22.38 0.55 0.19
N ILE A 219 -21.34 1.08 0.81
CA ILE A 219 -20.29 1.83 0.12
C ILE A 219 -19.19 0.84 -0.26
N LYS A 220 -19.02 0.60 -1.57
CA LYS A 220 -17.92 -0.25 -2.04
C LYS A 220 -16.56 0.33 -1.62
N PRO A 221 -15.61 -0.50 -1.14
CA PRO A 221 -14.24 -0.03 -0.91
C PRO A 221 -13.67 0.62 -2.17
N ALA A 222 -13.07 1.79 -2.02
CA ALA A 222 -12.42 2.49 -3.11
C ALA A 222 -10.99 1.98 -3.36
N LEU A 223 -10.41 1.29 -2.36
CA LEU A 223 -9.03 0.84 -2.36
C LEU A 223 -8.87 -0.45 -1.56
N VAL A 224 -8.01 -1.35 -2.04
CA VAL A 224 -7.45 -2.46 -1.26
C VAL A 224 -5.93 -2.30 -1.22
N GLN A 225 -5.36 -2.29 0.00
CA GLN A 225 -3.93 -2.16 0.25
C GLN A 225 -3.35 -3.51 0.68
N ASN A 226 -2.54 -4.13 -0.18
CA ASN A 226 -1.91 -5.43 0.08
C ASN A 226 -0.38 -5.37 -0.09
N GLU A 227 0.34 -6.39 0.41
CA GLU A 227 1.76 -6.56 0.08
C GLU A 227 1.91 -6.87 -1.40
N ILE A 228 2.59 -6.02 -2.13
CA ILE A 228 2.88 -6.27 -3.56
C ILE A 228 4.25 -5.70 -3.89
N HIS A 229 5.12 -6.56 -4.40
CA HIS A 229 6.45 -6.22 -4.90
C HIS A 229 6.94 -7.31 -5.87
N PRO A 230 8.05 -7.15 -6.62
CA PRO A 230 8.47 -8.12 -7.64
C PRO A 230 8.60 -9.57 -7.18
N TYR A 231 8.80 -9.83 -5.87
CA TYR A 231 8.85 -11.19 -5.32
C TYR A 231 7.52 -11.67 -4.72
N TYR A 232 6.50 -10.79 -4.68
CA TYR A 232 5.17 -11.11 -4.14
C TYR A 232 4.11 -10.36 -4.96
N GLN A 233 3.61 -10.98 -6.02
CA GLN A 233 2.87 -10.28 -7.09
C GLN A 233 1.35 -10.40 -6.97
N GLU A 234 0.82 -11.28 -6.12
CA GLU A 234 -0.63 -11.45 -5.92
C GLU A 234 -1.40 -11.61 -7.24
N GLN A 235 -0.96 -12.54 -8.10
CA GLN A 235 -1.41 -12.67 -9.49
C GLN A 235 -2.92 -12.92 -9.65
N ASP A 236 -3.57 -13.55 -8.66
CA ASP A 236 -5.01 -13.81 -8.67
C ASP A 236 -5.80 -12.68 -8.01
N VAL A 237 -5.25 -12.05 -6.99
CA VAL A 237 -5.92 -11.05 -6.15
C VAL A 237 -6.00 -9.70 -6.86
N VAL A 238 -4.91 -9.25 -7.46
CA VAL A 238 -4.85 -7.94 -8.14
C VAL A 238 -5.89 -7.84 -9.26
N PRO A 239 -5.99 -8.80 -10.20
CA PRO A 239 -7.04 -8.77 -11.23
C PRO A 239 -8.45 -8.83 -10.65
N PHE A 240 -8.67 -9.59 -9.56
CA PHE A 240 -9.97 -9.67 -8.90
C PHE A 240 -10.40 -8.32 -8.30
N ILE A 241 -9.49 -7.63 -7.59
CA ILE A 241 -9.74 -6.30 -7.02
C ILE A 241 -10.08 -5.30 -8.13
N GLN A 242 -9.27 -5.28 -9.20
CA GLN A 242 -9.45 -4.36 -10.33
C GLN A 242 -10.75 -4.64 -11.10
N ALA A 243 -11.14 -5.91 -11.29
CA ALA A 243 -12.40 -6.29 -11.93
C ALA A 243 -13.63 -5.82 -11.13
N ASN A 244 -13.48 -5.59 -9.82
CA ASN A 244 -14.50 -4.99 -8.97
C ASN A 244 -14.50 -3.45 -8.99
N GLY A 245 -13.66 -2.80 -9.81
CA GLY A 245 -13.53 -1.33 -9.88
C GLY A 245 -12.89 -0.72 -8.63
N ILE A 246 -12.02 -1.46 -7.96
CA ILE A 246 -11.32 -1.06 -6.74
C ILE A 246 -9.84 -0.82 -7.06
N VAL A 247 -9.28 0.27 -6.55
CA VAL A 247 -7.85 0.59 -6.72
C VAL A 247 -6.99 -0.32 -5.84
N VAL A 248 -5.85 -0.78 -6.37
CA VAL A 248 -4.85 -1.54 -5.61
C VAL A 248 -3.73 -0.61 -5.17
N GLN A 249 -3.38 -0.63 -3.89
CA GLN A 249 -2.22 0.05 -3.32
C GLN A 249 -1.25 -0.99 -2.73
N CYS A 250 0.04 -0.76 -2.92
CA CYS A 250 1.08 -1.64 -2.40
C CYS A 250 1.62 -1.13 -1.05
N TRP A 251 1.66 -2.00 -0.03
CA TRP A 251 2.57 -1.79 1.08
C TRP A 251 3.84 -2.63 0.87
N TYR A 252 4.96 -2.19 1.40
CA TYR A 252 6.29 -2.73 1.16
C TYR A 252 6.68 -2.89 -0.32
N PRO A 253 6.39 -1.93 -1.20
CA PRO A 253 6.69 -2.08 -2.64
C PRO A 253 8.17 -2.34 -2.93
N LEU A 254 9.07 -1.92 -2.05
CA LEU A 254 10.51 -2.18 -2.15
C LEU A 254 10.96 -3.44 -1.37
N GLY A 255 10.02 -4.37 -1.01
CA GLY A 255 10.32 -5.64 -0.36
C GLY A 255 10.47 -5.58 1.16
N GLY A 256 10.22 -4.46 1.81
CA GLY A 256 10.17 -4.32 3.26
C GLY A 256 11.41 -4.82 4.00
N ARG A 257 11.18 -5.33 5.21
CA ARG A 257 12.26 -5.85 6.07
C ARG A 257 12.71 -7.23 5.56
N GLY A 258 13.77 -7.29 4.79
CA GLY A 258 14.41 -8.54 4.38
C GLY A 258 14.68 -8.61 2.88
N TYR A 259 13.85 -8.05 2.03
CA TYR A 259 14.02 -8.16 0.58
C TYR A 259 14.45 -6.87 -0.12
N THR A 260 14.51 -5.72 0.57
CA THR A 260 14.87 -4.43 -0.05
C THR A 260 16.24 -4.46 -0.73
N ALA A 261 17.25 -5.01 -0.06
CA ALA A 261 18.60 -5.09 -0.64
C ALA A 261 18.65 -6.01 -1.85
N ASP A 262 17.96 -7.16 -1.78
CA ASP A 262 17.91 -8.13 -2.87
C ASP A 262 17.15 -7.59 -4.08
N LEU A 263 16.02 -6.91 -3.87
CA LEU A 263 15.25 -6.26 -4.94
C LEU A 263 16.04 -5.15 -5.62
N LEU A 264 16.62 -4.24 -4.83
CA LEU A 264 17.41 -3.13 -5.38
C LEU A 264 18.70 -3.62 -6.06
N GLY A 265 19.26 -4.75 -5.62
CA GLY A 265 20.44 -5.38 -6.20
C GLY A 265 20.15 -6.37 -7.34
N ASN A 266 18.87 -6.67 -7.62
CA ASN A 266 18.50 -7.66 -8.64
C ASN A 266 19.01 -7.25 -10.03
N GLU A 267 19.75 -8.13 -10.69
CA GLU A 267 20.43 -7.85 -11.98
C GLU A 267 19.45 -7.44 -13.10
N THR A 268 18.28 -8.08 -13.16
CA THR A 268 17.25 -7.74 -14.16
C THR A 268 16.70 -6.34 -13.90
N ILE A 269 16.38 -6.00 -12.66
CA ILE A 269 15.89 -4.67 -12.28
C ILE A 269 16.96 -3.61 -12.55
N GLN A 270 18.23 -3.89 -12.25
CA GLN A 270 19.35 -3.00 -12.55
C GLN A 270 19.56 -2.80 -14.05
N MET A 271 19.41 -3.85 -14.86
CA MET A 271 19.48 -3.74 -16.34
C MET A 271 18.36 -2.83 -16.88
N ILE A 272 17.13 -3.00 -16.40
CA ILE A 272 15.99 -2.16 -16.78
C ILE A 272 16.24 -0.72 -16.36
N ALA A 273 16.66 -0.50 -15.12
CA ALA A 273 16.99 0.83 -14.58
C ALA A 273 18.04 1.54 -15.45
N LYS A 274 19.11 0.84 -15.80
CA LYS A 274 20.16 1.37 -16.68
C LYS A 274 19.64 1.69 -18.08
N ALA A 275 18.81 0.82 -18.65
CA ALA A 275 18.26 1.04 -19.99
C ALA A 275 17.37 2.28 -20.08
N HIS A 276 16.66 2.61 -18.98
CA HIS A 276 15.77 3.77 -18.89
C HIS A 276 16.39 5.00 -18.21
N GLY A 277 17.63 4.92 -17.74
CA GLY A 277 18.32 6.04 -17.07
C GLY A 277 17.69 6.42 -15.71
N VAL A 278 17.08 5.45 -15.01
CA VAL A 278 16.42 5.62 -13.71
C VAL A 278 17.04 4.72 -12.65
N SER A 279 16.63 4.87 -11.39
CA SER A 279 17.09 3.99 -10.31
C SER A 279 16.28 2.66 -10.27
N ALA A 280 16.85 1.62 -9.65
CA ALA A 280 16.15 0.36 -9.39
C ALA A 280 14.85 0.58 -8.60
N ALA A 281 14.86 1.47 -7.61
CA ALA A 281 13.66 1.82 -6.84
C ALA A 281 12.57 2.42 -7.74
N GLN A 282 12.93 3.29 -8.67
CA GLN A 282 11.97 3.87 -9.63
C GLN A 282 11.39 2.82 -10.59
N VAL A 283 12.17 1.80 -10.97
CA VAL A 283 11.65 0.66 -11.77
C VAL A 283 10.62 -0.13 -10.98
N ILE A 284 10.91 -0.42 -9.71
CA ILE A 284 10.02 -1.23 -8.86
C ILE A 284 8.71 -0.49 -8.55
N LEU A 285 8.78 0.83 -8.36
CA LEU A 285 7.62 1.66 -8.03
C LEU A 285 6.75 2.01 -9.24
N ARG A 286 7.20 1.69 -10.45
CA ARG A 286 6.48 1.93 -11.71
C ARG A 286 5.64 0.74 -12.13
#